data_b25ba03361739d054c13dd395ea9c66c
#
_entry.id   b25ba03361739d054c13dd395ea9c66c
#
_cell.length_a   1.000
_cell.length_b   1.000
_cell.length_c   1.000
_cell.angle_alpha   90.00
_cell.angle_beta   90.00
_cell.angle_gamma   90.00
#
_symmetry.space_group_name_H-M   'P 1'
#
loop_
_entity.id
_entity.type
_entity.pdbx_description
1 polymer ?
#
loop_
_entity_poly.entity_id
_entity_poly.type
_entity_poly.pdbx_seq_one_letter_code
_entity_poly.pdbx_strand_id
1 'polypeptide(L)'
;MTKQKKYLLPENEIPTQWYNIMADMPNKPLPPLNPATHQPLTADDLSHVFASECAKQELDVTNAWIDIPEPVLEKYKYYRSTPLVRAYALEEALGTPAHIYFKNESVNPLGSHKVNSAIPQCYYCKQEGTTMVTTETGAGQWGAALSYAAK
;
A
#
# COMPACT_ATOMS: atom_id res chain seq x y z
N MET A 1 18.86 -28.73 -12.98
CA MET A 1 18.84 -27.73 -11.87
C MET A 1 17.42 -27.25 -11.68
N THR A 2 16.90 -27.28 -10.46
CA THR A 2 15.56 -26.77 -10.14
C THR A 2 15.59 -25.23 -10.23
N LYS A 3 14.74 -24.66 -11.09
CA LYS A 3 14.64 -23.19 -11.20
C LYS A 3 14.02 -22.61 -9.93
N GLN A 4 14.66 -21.58 -9.36
CA GLN A 4 14.13 -20.89 -8.18
C GLN A 4 12.80 -20.21 -8.53
N LYS A 5 11.78 -20.48 -7.73
CA LYS A 5 10.42 -19.99 -7.96
C LYS A 5 9.98 -18.93 -6.95
N LYS A 6 10.44 -19.03 -5.70
CA LYS A 6 10.05 -18.12 -4.61
C LYS A 6 11.26 -17.36 -4.09
N TYR A 7 11.07 -16.08 -3.84
CA TYR A 7 12.05 -15.16 -3.29
C TYR A 7 11.44 -14.49 -2.06
N LEU A 8 12.17 -14.50 -0.97
CA LEU A 8 11.83 -13.84 0.28
C LEU A 8 13.00 -12.96 0.69
N LEU A 9 12.73 -11.74 1.09
CA LEU A 9 13.72 -10.88 1.70
C LEU A 9 13.95 -11.32 3.15
N PRO A 10 15.19 -11.37 3.63
CA PRO A 10 15.48 -11.50 5.05
C PRO A 10 14.97 -10.26 5.81
N GLU A 11 14.76 -10.40 7.10
CA GLU A 11 14.14 -9.37 7.93
C GLU A 11 14.89 -8.02 7.89
N ASN A 12 16.22 -8.07 7.86
CA ASN A 12 17.07 -6.89 7.80
C ASN A 12 17.09 -6.18 6.43
N GLU A 13 16.44 -6.75 5.42
CA GLU A 13 16.29 -6.16 4.08
C GLU A 13 14.85 -5.67 3.82
N ILE A 14 13.96 -5.73 4.81
CA ILE A 14 12.60 -5.19 4.68
C ILE A 14 12.71 -3.67 4.48
N PRO A 15 12.08 -3.11 3.43
CA PRO A 15 12.14 -1.67 3.18
C PRO A 15 11.60 -0.84 4.34
N THR A 16 12.32 0.23 4.66
CA THR A 16 11.96 1.22 5.69
C THR A 16 11.28 2.46 5.14
N GLN A 17 11.14 2.52 3.81
CA GLN A 17 10.51 3.64 3.10
C GLN A 17 9.48 3.11 2.11
N TRP A 18 8.44 3.88 1.87
CA TRP A 18 7.54 3.71 0.74
C TRP A 18 8.11 4.44 -0.47
N TYR A 19 7.97 3.83 -1.64
CA TYR A 19 8.31 4.45 -2.90
C TYR A 19 7.07 5.08 -3.54
N ASN A 20 7.11 6.39 -3.72
CA ASN A 20 6.08 7.15 -4.42
C ASN A 20 6.45 7.29 -5.90
N ILE A 21 5.88 6.43 -6.72
CA ILE A 21 6.13 6.42 -8.17
C ILE A 21 5.74 7.74 -8.85
N MET A 22 4.80 8.50 -8.27
CA MET A 22 4.34 9.78 -8.82
C MET A 22 5.47 10.78 -9.02
N ALA A 23 6.48 10.75 -8.15
CA ALA A 23 7.64 11.64 -8.27
C ALA A 23 8.45 11.39 -9.55
N ASP A 24 8.55 10.13 -9.97
CA ASP A 24 9.41 9.69 -11.09
C ASP A 24 8.62 9.44 -12.38
N MET A 25 7.30 9.54 -12.36
CA MET A 25 6.49 9.36 -13.58
C MET A 25 6.74 10.51 -14.57
N PRO A 26 7.12 10.21 -15.83
CA PRO A 26 7.29 11.24 -16.88
C PRO A 26 5.97 11.94 -17.22
N ASN A 27 4.86 11.21 -17.17
CA ASN A 27 3.52 11.74 -17.36
C ASN A 27 2.72 11.52 -16.07
N LYS A 28 2.63 12.54 -15.25
CA LYS A 28 1.87 12.48 -14.00
C LYS A 28 0.37 12.38 -14.28
N PRO A 29 -0.39 11.56 -13.54
CA PRO A 29 -1.84 11.53 -13.65
C PRO A 29 -2.43 12.90 -13.27
N LEU A 30 -3.62 13.16 -13.79
CA LEU A 30 -4.37 14.34 -13.37
C LEU A 30 -4.75 14.24 -11.89
N PRO A 31 -4.75 15.35 -11.15
CA PRO A 31 -5.19 15.35 -9.77
C PRO A 31 -6.67 14.94 -9.66
N PRO A 32 -7.09 14.34 -8.54
CA PRO A 32 -8.51 14.10 -8.30
C PRO A 32 -9.27 15.43 -8.27
N LEU A 33 -10.49 15.43 -8.83
CA LEU A 33 -11.31 16.63 -8.93
C LEU A 33 -12.45 16.62 -7.92
N ASN A 34 -12.76 17.77 -7.37
CA ASN A 34 -13.97 17.99 -6.59
C ASN A 34 -15.20 17.82 -7.50
N PRO A 35 -16.15 16.92 -7.18
CA PRO A 35 -17.27 16.61 -8.06
C PRO A 35 -18.24 17.78 -8.24
N ALA A 36 -18.28 18.72 -7.31
CA ALA A 36 -19.17 19.89 -7.39
C ALA A 36 -18.56 21.06 -8.16
N THR A 37 -17.25 21.28 -8.01
CA THR A 37 -16.55 22.46 -8.59
C THR A 37 -15.71 22.13 -9.81
N HIS A 38 -15.42 20.85 -10.04
CA HIS A 38 -14.49 20.35 -11.06
C HIS A 38 -13.05 20.92 -10.94
N GLN A 39 -12.72 21.48 -9.78
CA GLN A 39 -11.36 21.93 -9.47
C GLN A 39 -10.55 20.81 -8.81
N PRO A 40 -9.21 20.80 -8.94
CA PRO A 40 -8.35 19.88 -8.21
C PRO A 40 -8.62 19.91 -6.71
N LEU A 41 -8.73 18.71 -6.11
CA LEU A 41 -8.85 18.59 -4.65
C LEU A 41 -7.56 19.05 -3.98
N THR A 42 -7.73 19.73 -2.85
CA THR A 42 -6.63 20.08 -1.93
C THR A 42 -6.46 19.02 -0.84
N ALA A 43 -5.36 19.07 -0.11
CA ALA A 43 -5.17 18.22 1.06
C ALA A 43 -6.24 18.48 2.14
N ASP A 44 -6.71 19.73 2.28
CA ASP A 44 -7.78 20.07 3.20
C ASP A 44 -9.11 19.42 2.80
N ASP A 45 -9.45 19.41 1.50
CA ASP A 45 -10.64 18.70 1.01
C ASP A 45 -10.59 17.21 1.35
N LEU A 46 -9.43 16.56 1.14
CA LEU A 46 -9.23 15.15 1.42
C LEU A 46 -9.19 14.84 2.92
N SER A 47 -8.75 15.76 3.76
CA SER A 47 -8.66 15.59 5.21
C SER A 47 -10.02 15.43 5.90
N HIS A 48 -11.13 15.79 5.23
CA HIS A 48 -12.48 15.49 5.71
C HIS A 48 -12.82 13.98 5.69
N VAL A 49 -12.07 13.18 4.94
CA VAL A 49 -12.31 11.73 4.76
C VAL A 49 -11.13 10.88 5.22
N PHE A 50 -9.91 11.40 5.08
CA PHE A 50 -8.66 10.71 5.42
C PHE A 50 -7.90 11.47 6.51
N ALA A 51 -7.00 10.79 7.20
CA ALA A 51 -6.00 11.47 8.03
C ALA A 51 -5.21 12.47 7.20
N SER A 52 -4.89 13.64 7.77
CA SER A 52 -4.24 14.75 7.05
C SER A 52 -2.92 14.35 6.42
N GLU A 53 -2.16 13.47 7.08
CA GLU A 53 -0.91 12.96 6.51
C GLU A 53 -1.16 12.06 5.30
N CYS A 54 -2.20 11.22 5.32
CA CYS A 54 -2.61 10.43 4.16
C CYS A 54 -3.04 11.33 2.99
N ALA A 55 -3.79 12.40 3.28
CA ALA A 55 -4.21 13.37 2.28
C ALA A 55 -3.02 14.09 1.61
N LYS A 56 -2.01 14.46 2.40
CA LYS A 56 -0.77 15.06 1.88
C LYS A 56 0.00 14.08 0.98
N GLN A 57 0.17 12.85 1.43
CA GLN A 57 0.90 11.81 0.67
C GLN A 57 0.18 11.46 -0.64
N GLU A 58 -1.16 11.43 -0.66
CA GLU A 58 -1.95 11.18 -1.88
C GLU A 58 -1.71 12.23 -2.97
N LEU A 59 -1.49 13.48 -2.59
CA LEU A 59 -1.26 14.59 -3.51
C LEU A 59 0.23 14.89 -3.75
N ASP A 60 1.14 14.20 -3.09
CA ASP A 60 2.58 14.42 -3.26
C ASP A 60 3.07 13.82 -4.58
N VAL A 61 3.53 14.67 -5.47
CA VAL A 61 4.10 14.31 -6.77
C VAL A 61 5.59 14.59 -6.86
N THR A 62 6.24 14.90 -5.74
CA THR A 62 7.63 15.40 -5.68
C THR A 62 8.58 14.50 -4.91
N ASN A 63 8.13 13.96 -3.78
CA ASN A 63 8.98 13.12 -2.93
C ASN A 63 8.87 11.65 -3.36
N ALA A 64 9.97 11.10 -3.88
CA ALA A 64 10.02 9.70 -4.31
C ALA A 64 10.05 8.71 -3.14
N TRP A 65 10.59 9.11 -1.98
CA TRP A 65 10.75 8.24 -0.83
C TRP A 65 10.12 8.86 0.41
N ILE A 66 9.28 8.09 1.08
CA ILE A 66 8.56 8.50 2.29
C ILE A 66 8.91 7.51 3.39
N ASP A 67 9.46 8.00 4.50
CA ASP A 67 9.83 7.16 5.64
C ASP A 67 8.59 6.48 6.25
N ILE A 68 8.70 5.18 6.50
CA ILE A 68 7.67 4.43 7.20
C ILE A 68 7.84 4.68 8.70
N PRO A 69 6.81 5.18 9.41
CA PRO A 69 6.89 5.37 10.85
C PRO A 69 7.25 4.08 11.60
N GLU A 70 8.14 4.17 12.59
CA GLU A 70 8.60 2.99 13.34
C GLU A 70 7.46 2.12 13.90
N PRO A 71 6.36 2.66 14.47
CA PRO A 71 5.24 1.83 14.91
C PRO A 71 4.57 1.04 13.78
N VAL A 72 4.58 1.56 12.55
CA VAL A 72 4.06 0.88 11.36
C VAL A 72 5.04 -0.22 10.91
N LEU A 73 6.35 0.07 10.92
CA LEU A 73 7.40 -0.92 10.63
C LEU A 73 7.32 -2.11 11.59
N GLU A 74 7.16 -1.87 12.90
CA GLU A 74 6.99 -2.92 13.90
C GLU A 74 5.79 -3.83 13.58
N LYS A 75 4.66 -3.25 13.12
CA LYS A 75 3.51 -4.05 12.68
C LYS A 75 3.80 -4.85 11.42
N TYR A 76 4.54 -4.28 10.49
CA TYR A 76 4.94 -4.97 9.27
C TYR A 76 5.84 -6.18 9.53
N LYS A 77 6.73 -6.14 10.51
CA LYS A 77 7.63 -7.23 10.89
C LYS A 77 6.88 -8.53 11.26
N TYR A 78 5.63 -8.45 11.72
CA TYR A 78 4.86 -9.65 12.06
C TYR A 78 4.53 -10.56 10.86
N TYR A 79 4.52 -10.04 9.62
CA TYR A 79 4.11 -10.84 8.46
C TYR A 79 4.92 -10.58 7.18
N ARG A 80 5.72 -9.54 7.14
CA ARG A 80 6.62 -9.27 6.01
C ARG A 80 7.96 -9.97 6.25
N SER A 81 8.65 -10.44 5.22
CA SER A 81 8.35 -10.26 3.81
C SER A 81 7.36 -11.30 3.32
N THR A 82 6.44 -10.89 2.42
CA THR A 82 5.62 -11.84 1.67
C THR A 82 6.38 -12.29 0.40
N PRO A 83 6.13 -13.51 -0.13
CA PRO A 83 6.91 -14.05 -1.25
C PRO A 83 6.72 -13.26 -2.54
N LEU A 84 7.82 -13.04 -3.27
CA LEU A 84 7.80 -12.77 -4.70
C LEU A 84 7.90 -14.10 -5.45
N VAL A 85 6.94 -14.40 -6.28
CA VAL A 85 6.82 -15.70 -6.97
C VAL A 85 6.91 -15.53 -8.47
N ARG A 86 7.81 -16.28 -9.10
CA ARG A 86 7.93 -16.26 -10.55
C ARG A 86 6.87 -17.13 -11.21
N ALA A 87 6.20 -16.60 -12.21
CA ALA A 87 5.09 -17.23 -12.92
C ALA A 87 5.56 -17.95 -14.19
N TYR A 88 6.42 -18.96 -14.06
CA TYR A 88 7.00 -19.70 -15.20
C TYR A 88 5.96 -20.25 -16.18
N ALA A 89 4.85 -20.79 -15.69
CA ALA A 89 3.79 -21.31 -16.55
C ALA A 89 3.10 -20.22 -17.38
N LEU A 90 2.99 -18.99 -16.84
CA LEU A 90 2.45 -17.86 -17.58
C LEU A 90 3.45 -17.36 -18.64
N GLU A 91 4.74 -17.32 -18.32
CA GLU A 91 5.80 -16.98 -19.28
C GLU A 91 5.77 -17.94 -20.47
N GLU A 92 5.67 -19.24 -20.20
CA GLU A 92 5.59 -20.29 -21.21
C GLU A 92 4.31 -20.17 -22.06
N ALA A 93 3.18 -19.99 -21.41
CA ALA A 93 1.87 -19.85 -22.11
C ALA A 93 1.83 -18.61 -23.03
N LEU A 94 2.53 -17.55 -22.67
CA LEU A 94 2.62 -16.32 -23.47
C LEU A 94 3.75 -16.36 -24.52
N GLY A 95 4.63 -17.37 -24.48
CA GLY A 95 5.81 -17.44 -25.36
C GLY A 95 6.72 -16.22 -25.24
N THR A 96 6.78 -15.59 -24.06
CA THR A 96 7.52 -14.34 -23.86
C THR A 96 8.90 -14.56 -23.26
N PRO A 97 9.94 -13.79 -23.65
CA PRO A 97 11.22 -13.77 -22.96
C PRO A 97 11.19 -13.00 -21.63
N ALA A 98 10.10 -12.28 -21.34
CA ALA A 98 9.96 -11.50 -20.12
C ALA A 98 9.89 -12.40 -18.88
N HIS A 99 10.50 -11.95 -17.79
CA HIS A 99 10.38 -12.59 -16.49
C HIS A 99 9.17 -12.00 -15.74
N ILE A 100 8.13 -12.81 -15.55
CA ILE A 100 6.88 -12.39 -14.91
C ILE A 100 6.87 -12.84 -13.45
N TYR A 101 6.59 -11.91 -12.55
CA TYR A 101 6.51 -12.16 -11.12
C TYR A 101 5.19 -11.64 -10.55
N PHE A 102 4.71 -12.28 -9.48
CA PHE A 102 3.64 -11.74 -8.67
C PHE A 102 4.04 -11.73 -7.19
N LYS A 103 3.66 -10.64 -6.50
CA LYS A 103 3.82 -10.51 -5.06
C LYS A 103 2.66 -11.25 -4.38
N ASN A 104 2.97 -12.33 -3.66
CA ASN A 104 1.94 -13.14 -3.04
C ASN A 104 1.53 -12.58 -1.67
N GLU A 105 0.50 -11.75 -1.65
CA GLU A 105 -0.07 -11.17 -0.43
C GLU A 105 -1.14 -12.05 0.23
N SER A 106 -1.45 -13.23 -0.34
CA SER A 106 -2.42 -14.16 0.27
C SER A 106 -1.93 -14.81 1.56
N VAL A 107 -0.64 -14.72 1.84
CA VAL A 107 0.00 -15.34 3.01
C VAL A 107 0.11 -14.40 4.23
N ASN A 108 -0.34 -13.15 4.12
CA ASN A 108 -0.41 -12.25 5.25
C ASN A 108 -1.64 -12.57 6.14
N PRO A 109 -1.78 -11.98 7.34
CA PRO A 109 -2.84 -12.34 8.29
C PRO A 109 -4.27 -12.28 7.77
N LEU A 110 -4.51 -11.51 6.69
CA LEU A 110 -5.85 -11.26 6.16
C LEU A 110 -6.04 -11.76 4.72
N GLY A 111 -5.05 -12.44 4.17
CA GLY A 111 -5.10 -12.96 2.80
C GLY A 111 -5.24 -11.89 1.72
N SER A 112 -4.89 -10.63 2.02
CA SER A 112 -5.06 -9.49 1.12
C SER A 112 -4.01 -8.40 1.38
N HIS A 113 -3.52 -7.76 0.30
CA HIS A 113 -2.60 -6.62 0.36
C HIS A 113 -3.15 -5.41 1.12
N LYS A 114 -4.45 -5.34 1.35
CA LYS A 114 -5.12 -4.18 1.98
C LYS A 114 -4.64 -3.90 3.40
N VAL A 115 -4.16 -4.89 4.12
CA VAL A 115 -3.57 -4.70 5.45
C VAL A 115 -2.36 -3.77 5.42
N ASN A 116 -1.60 -3.76 4.31
CA ASN A 116 -0.41 -2.92 4.15
C ASN A 116 -0.75 -1.43 4.15
N SER A 117 -1.93 -1.05 3.67
CA SER A 117 -2.40 0.35 3.68
C SER A 117 -3.28 0.67 4.88
N ALA A 118 -4.01 -0.30 5.43
CA ALA A 118 -4.86 -0.07 6.61
C ALA A 118 -4.04 0.28 7.87
N ILE A 119 -2.90 -0.37 8.08
CA ILE A 119 -2.03 -0.11 9.25
C ILE A 119 -1.56 1.34 9.31
N PRO A 120 -0.91 1.92 8.27
CA PRO A 120 -0.49 3.32 8.33
C PRO A 120 -1.66 4.30 8.38
N GLN A 121 -2.79 4.02 7.72
CA GLN A 121 -3.96 4.89 7.81
C GLN A 121 -4.50 4.95 9.25
N CYS A 122 -4.65 3.82 9.92
CA CYS A 122 -5.05 3.79 11.34
C CYS A 122 -4.01 4.46 12.24
N TYR A 123 -2.71 4.28 11.95
CA TYR A 123 -1.65 4.97 12.69
C TYR A 123 -1.81 6.49 12.60
N TYR A 124 -1.96 7.05 11.41
CA TYR A 124 -2.12 8.49 11.25
C TYR A 124 -3.43 9.02 11.85
N CYS A 125 -4.55 8.30 11.69
CA CYS A 125 -5.80 8.63 12.39
C CYS A 125 -5.60 8.72 13.91
N LYS A 126 -4.87 7.76 14.49
CA LYS A 126 -4.57 7.76 15.93
C LYS A 126 -3.69 8.96 16.33
N GLN A 127 -2.71 9.35 15.51
CA GLN A 127 -1.88 10.53 15.79
C GLN A 127 -2.68 11.83 15.82
N GLU A 128 -3.78 11.89 15.06
CA GLU A 128 -4.70 13.03 15.02
C GLU A 128 -5.80 12.98 16.10
N GLY A 129 -5.75 11.96 16.98
CA GLY A 129 -6.73 11.81 18.06
C GLY A 129 -8.06 11.20 17.64
N THR A 130 -8.14 10.60 16.45
CA THR A 130 -9.34 9.88 16.01
C THR A 130 -9.59 8.68 16.90
N THR A 131 -10.81 8.58 17.44
CA THR A 131 -11.22 7.51 18.36
C THR A 131 -12.01 6.40 17.67
N MET A 132 -12.52 6.66 16.47
CA MET A 132 -13.32 5.71 15.71
C MET A 132 -13.10 5.92 14.22
N VAL A 133 -12.89 4.83 13.48
CA VAL A 133 -12.85 4.83 12.03
C VAL A 133 -14.02 4.03 11.47
N THR A 134 -14.55 4.49 10.33
CA THR A 134 -15.66 3.83 9.63
C THR A 134 -15.28 3.65 8.16
N THR A 135 -15.85 2.66 7.51
CA THR A 135 -15.63 2.42 6.09
C THR A 135 -16.76 1.61 5.47
N GLU A 136 -16.86 1.71 4.16
CA GLU A 136 -17.60 0.77 3.34
C GLU A 136 -16.66 -0.38 2.92
N THR A 137 -17.19 -1.59 2.74
CA THR A 137 -16.43 -2.73 2.29
C THR A 137 -17.32 -3.70 1.51
N GLY A 138 -17.02 -3.94 0.23
CA GLY A 138 -17.80 -4.84 -0.62
C GLY A 138 -17.62 -6.31 -0.19
N ALA A 139 -16.52 -6.95 -0.56
CA ALA A 139 -16.23 -8.36 -0.23
C ALA A 139 -15.71 -8.60 1.20
N GLY A 140 -15.63 -7.58 2.04
CA GLY A 140 -15.19 -7.68 3.44
C GLY A 140 -13.69 -7.53 3.69
N GLN A 141 -12.84 -7.63 2.68
CA GLN A 141 -11.37 -7.59 2.85
C GLN A 141 -10.86 -6.27 3.42
N TRP A 142 -11.43 -5.13 2.98
CA TRP A 142 -11.03 -3.84 3.51
C TRP A 142 -11.51 -3.64 4.94
N GLY A 143 -12.77 -4.00 5.24
CA GLY A 143 -13.29 -3.96 6.60
C GLY A 143 -12.49 -4.84 7.56
N ALA A 144 -12.11 -6.05 7.14
CA ALA A 144 -11.25 -6.94 7.93
C ALA A 144 -9.86 -6.30 8.17
N ALA A 145 -9.26 -5.69 7.13
CA ALA A 145 -7.96 -5.02 7.22
C ALA A 145 -8.01 -3.82 8.18
N LEU A 146 -9.06 -3.01 8.08
CA LEU A 146 -9.23 -1.85 8.94
C LEU A 146 -9.49 -2.26 10.40
N SER A 147 -10.32 -3.29 10.63
CA SER A 147 -10.58 -3.84 11.96
C SER A 147 -9.31 -4.40 12.62
N TYR A 148 -8.45 -5.06 11.84
CA TYR A 148 -7.15 -5.55 12.32
C TYR A 148 -6.22 -4.40 12.68
N ALA A 149 -6.16 -3.37 11.84
CA ALA A 149 -5.25 -2.24 12.01
C ALA A 149 -5.68 -1.31 13.15
N ALA A 150 -6.97 -1.18 13.42
CA ALA A 150 -7.54 -0.32 14.47
C ALA A 150 -7.41 -0.91 15.89
N LYS A 151 -7.07 -2.20 16.01
CA LYS A 151 -6.86 -2.90 17.29
C LYS A 151 -5.46 -2.64 17.86
#